data_fe41564a6d190e90180959d68c820fc4
#
_entry.id   fe41564a6d190e90180959d68c820fc4
#
_cell.length_a   1.000
_cell.length_b   1.000
_cell.length_c   1.000
_cell.angle_alpha   90.00
_cell.angle_beta   90.00
_cell.angle_gamma   90.00
#
_symmetry.space_group_name_H-M   'P 1'
#
loop_
_entity.id
_entity.type
_entity.pdbx_description
1 polymer ?
#
loop_
_entity_poly.entity_id
_entity_poly.type
_entity_poly.pdbx_seq_one_letter_code
_entity_poly.pdbx_strand_id
1 'polypeptide(L)'
;KAAGMKYIVAPWMDVPKTLKDLETYCAYYNEIGKRCKQQGLSFGYHNHAHEFQKVEDKVMYDYMLEHTNPEYVFFQMDLYWVVRGQNSPVDYFNKYPGRFQIFHVKDHREIGQSGMVGFDAIFKNAKTAGVNYLVAEIEKYSVPVEESVEESLDYLLNAPFVKSSYAK
;
A
#
# COMPACT_ATOMS: atom_id res chain seq x y z
N LYS A 1 -6.00 -4.45 21.12
CA LYS A 1 -4.96 -4.66 22.17
C LYS A 1 -4.81 -6.13 22.53
N ALA A 2 -5.90 -6.87 22.76
CA ALA A 2 -5.83 -8.29 23.13
C ALA A 2 -5.11 -9.16 22.08
N ALA A 3 -5.24 -8.84 20.79
CA ALA A 3 -4.60 -9.56 19.69
C ALA A 3 -3.19 -9.04 19.35
N GLY A 4 -2.64 -8.07 20.08
CA GLY A 4 -1.33 -7.48 19.80
C GLY A 4 -1.23 -6.67 18.50
N MET A 5 -2.36 -6.35 17.86
CA MET A 5 -2.38 -5.57 16.60
C MET A 5 -1.81 -4.17 16.81
N LYS A 6 -1.03 -3.71 15.83
CA LYS A 6 -0.46 -2.35 15.77
C LYS A 6 -1.09 -1.50 14.66
N TYR A 7 -1.61 -2.14 13.64
CA TYR A 7 -2.14 -1.49 12.42
C TYR A 7 -3.58 -1.91 12.16
N ILE A 8 -4.36 -0.96 11.68
CA ILE A 8 -5.71 -1.17 11.14
C ILE A 8 -5.71 -0.53 9.74
N VAL A 9 -6.16 -1.27 8.74
CA VAL A 9 -6.17 -0.80 7.35
C VAL A 9 -7.58 -0.90 6.80
N ALA A 10 -8.08 0.20 6.21
CA ALA A 10 -9.28 0.19 5.39
C ALA A 10 -8.93 -0.41 4.03
N PRO A 11 -9.52 -1.57 3.65
CA PRO A 11 -9.05 -2.33 2.49
C PRO A 11 -9.70 -1.89 1.18
N TRP A 12 -10.73 -1.06 1.23
CA TRP A 12 -11.54 -0.72 0.06
C TRP A 12 -12.35 0.56 0.29
N MET A 13 -12.54 1.32 -0.78
CA MET A 13 -13.52 2.39 -0.91
C MET A 13 -13.95 2.46 -2.39
N ASP A 14 -15.25 2.48 -2.65
CA ASP A 14 -15.77 2.75 -3.99
C ASP A 14 -15.36 4.14 -4.47
N VAL A 15 -15.21 4.31 -5.78
CA VAL A 15 -14.91 5.63 -6.36
C VAL A 15 -16.09 6.57 -6.11
N PRO A 16 -15.91 7.65 -5.34
CA PRO A 16 -16.97 8.62 -5.08
C PRO A 16 -17.39 9.34 -6.35
N LYS A 17 -18.64 9.80 -6.39
CA LYS A 17 -19.17 10.53 -7.56
C LYS A 17 -18.65 11.96 -7.65
N THR A 18 -18.35 12.59 -6.53
CA THR A 18 -17.92 13.98 -6.45
C THR A 18 -16.69 14.16 -5.56
N LEU A 19 -15.91 15.23 -5.80
CA LEU A 19 -14.82 15.61 -4.90
C LEU A 19 -15.29 15.92 -3.50
N LYS A 20 -16.51 16.43 -3.33
CA LYS A 20 -17.09 16.69 -2.01
C LYS A 20 -17.32 15.40 -1.22
N ASP A 21 -17.75 14.33 -1.89
CA ASP A 21 -17.89 13.02 -1.25
C ASP A 21 -16.51 12.49 -0.85
N LEU A 22 -15.51 12.62 -1.73
CA LEU A 22 -14.14 12.21 -1.46
C LEU A 22 -13.52 12.98 -0.29
N GLU A 23 -13.75 14.30 -0.21
CA GLU A 23 -13.35 15.13 0.93
C GLU A 23 -13.97 14.62 2.24
N THR A 24 -15.26 14.25 2.20
CA THR A 24 -15.95 13.67 3.35
C THR A 24 -15.30 12.37 3.81
N TYR A 25 -14.92 11.48 2.89
CA TYR A 25 -14.18 10.26 3.22
C TYR A 25 -12.79 10.57 3.82
N CYS A 26 -12.05 11.52 3.26
CA CYS A 26 -10.76 11.93 3.82
C CYS A 26 -10.89 12.48 5.25
N ALA A 27 -11.93 13.27 5.52
CA ALA A 27 -12.23 13.76 6.86
C ALA A 27 -12.56 12.61 7.84
N TYR A 28 -13.32 11.62 7.40
CA TYR A 28 -13.62 10.39 8.15
C TYR A 28 -12.33 9.63 8.50
N TYR A 29 -11.46 9.41 7.52
CA TYR A 29 -10.20 8.71 7.75
C TYR A 29 -9.29 9.46 8.71
N ASN A 30 -9.22 10.78 8.63
CA ASN A 30 -8.50 11.62 9.59
C ASN A 30 -9.03 11.43 11.01
N GLU A 31 -10.35 11.43 11.20
CA GLU A 31 -10.97 11.24 12.52
C GLU A 31 -10.74 9.80 13.05
N ILE A 32 -10.91 8.78 12.20
CA ILE A 32 -10.63 7.38 12.57
C ILE A 32 -9.16 7.24 12.96
N GLY A 33 -8.23 7.75 12.16
CA GLY A 33 -6.80 7.66 12.40
C GLY A 33 -6.39 8.37 13.70
N LYS A 34 -6.99 9.54 13.98
CA LYS A 34 -6.79 10.26 15.23
C LYS A 34 -7.23 9.43 16.45
N ARG A 35 -8.40 8.78 16.36
CA ARG A 35 -8.90 7.89 17.43
C ARG A 35 -8.03 6.65 17.59
N CYS A 36 -7.58 6.05 16.49
CA CYS A 36 -6.65 4.92 16.52
C CYS A 36 -5.35 5.30 17.23
N LYS A 37 -4.75 6.45 16.89
CA LYS A 37 -3.52 6.97 17.50
C LYS A 37 -3.67 7.15 19.01
N GLN A 38 -4.80 7.66 19.49
CA GLN A 38 -5.11 7.78 20.93
C GLN A 38 -5.14 6.43 21.64
N GLN A 39 -5.39 5.34 20.92
CA GLN A 39 -5.40 3.98 21.45
C GLN A 39 -4.08 3.22 21.20
N GLY A 40 -3.05 3.90 20.67
CA GLY A 40 -1.76 3.28 20.33
C GLY A 40 -1.81 2.38 19.10
N LEU A 41 -2.75 2.66 18.18
CA LEU A 41 -2.88 1.98 16.90
C LEU A 41 -2.57 2.96 15.76
N SER A 42 -2.05 2.45 14.66
CA SER A 42 -1.89 3.19 13.40
C SER A 42 -3.02 2.83 12.44
N PHE A 43 -3.63 3.83 11.81
CA PHE A 43 -4.67 3.63 10.82
C PHE A 43 -4.15 3.96 9.41
N GLY A 44 -4.51 3.14 8.44
CA GLY A 44 -4.11 3.33 7.06
C GLY A 44 -5.17 2.93 6.04
N TYR A 45 -4.86 3.20 4.78
CA TYR A 45 -5.67 2.85 3.62
C TYR A 45 -4.86 1.97 2.66
N HIS A 46 -5.49 0.94 2.10
CA HIS A 46 -4.95 0.05 1.08
C HIS A 46 -5.59 0.36 -0.28
N ASN A 47 -4.76 0.55 -1.29
CA ASN A 47 -5.22 0.86 -2.64
C ASN A 47 -5.35 -0.37 -3.54
N HIS A 48 -6.25 -0.24 -4.51
CA HIS A 48 -6.30 -1.04 -5.73
C HIS A 48 -5.96 -0.17 -6.94
N ALA A 49 -6.41 -0.59 -8.14
CA ALA A 49 -6.18 0.17 -9.36
C ALA A 49 -7.21 1.29 -9.60
N HIS A 50 -8.39 1.16 -9.00
CA HIS A 50 -9.49 2.10 -9.26
C HIS A 50 -9.27 3.47 -8.61
N GLU A 51 -8.43 3.58 -7.57
CA GLU A 51 -8.09 4.87 -6.96
C GLU A 51 -7.26 5.77 -7.87
N PHE A 52 -6.68 5.23 -8.94
CA PHE A 52 -5.97 6.02 -9.95
C PHE A 52 -6.89 6.63 -11.01
N GLN A 53 -8.21 6.37 -10.91
CA GLN A 53 -9.22 7.07 -11.71
C GLN A 53 -9.43 8.50 -11.20
N LYS A 54 -9.99 9.33 -12.06
CA LYS A 54 -10.37 10.69 -11.69
C LYS A 54 -11.76 10.73 -11.09
N VAL A 55 -11.89 11.49 -10.02
CA VAL A 55 -13.15 12.00 -9.51
C VAL A 55 -13.21 13.46 -9.94
N GLU A 56 -14.15 13.79 -10.84
CA GLU A 56 -14.16 15.06 -11.56
C GLU A 56 -12.82 15.29 -12.30
N ASP A 57 -11.99 16.24 -11.90
CA ASP A 57 -10.70 16.55 -12.51
C ASP A 57 -9.47 16.03 -11.73
N LYS A 58 -9.64 15.44 -10.56
CA LYS A 58 -8.57 14.99 -9.66
C LYS A 58 -8.42 13.48 -9.64
N VAL A 59 -7.18 12.98 -9.64
CA VAL A 59 -6.91 11.57 -9.36
C VAL A 59 -7.27 11.29 -7.90
N MET A 60 -8.12 10.29 -7.67
CA MET A 60 -8.63 9.96 -6.34
C MET A 60 -7.51 9.67 -5.34
N TYR A 61 -6.51 8.88 -5.72
CA TYR A 61 -5.40 8.51 -4.83
C TYR A 61 -4.55 9.72 -4.43
N ASP A 62 -4.25 10.62 -5.38
CA ASP A 62 -3.55 11.88 -5.12
C ASP A 62 -4.34 12.75 -4.13
N TYR A 63 -5.63 12.89 -4.37
CA TYR A 63 -6.51 13.66 -3.50
C TYR A 63 -6.51 13.11 -2.07
N MET A 64 -6.60 11.79 -1.91
CA MET A 64 -6.54 11.15 -0.60
C MET A 64 -5.21 11.41 0.11
N LEU A 65 -4.08 11.31 -0.60
CA LEU A 65 -2.74 11.57 -0.05
C LEU A 65 -2.58 13.03 0.40
N GLU A 66 -3.18 13.97 -0.33
CA GLU A 66 -3.10 15.42 -0.06
C GLU A 66 -4.06 15.87 1.07
N HIS A 67 -5.23 15.21 1.21
CA HIS A 67 -6.28 15.64 2.15
C HIS A 67 -6.39 14.75 3.40
N THR A 68 -5.50 13.78 3.56
CA THR A 68 -5.37 13.02 4.81
C THR A 68 -4.11 13.44 5.57
N ASN A 69 -4.26 13.60 6.90
CA ASN A 69 -3.16 14.00 7.77
C ASN A 69 -2.14 12.85 7.93
N PRO A 70 -0.85 13.04 7.57
CA PRO A 70 0.17 12.01 7.68
C PRO A 70 0.43 11.52 9.12
N GLU A 71 0.04 12.29 10.13
CA GLU A 71 0.11 11.85 11.51
C GLU A 71 -0.97 10.85 11.91
N TYR A 72 -2.05 10.78 11.15
CA TYR A 72 -3.22 9.95 11.46
C TYR A 72 -3.46 8.83 10.47
N VAL A 73 -3.13 9.07 9.19
CA VAL A 73 -3.40 8.13 8.10
C VAL A 73 -2.13 7.82 7.33
N PHE A 74 -1.70 6.58 7.36
CA PHE A 74 -0.67 6.08 6.45
C PHE A 74 -1.31 5.36 5.25
N PHE A 75 -0.52 5.05 4.24
CA PHE A 75 -0.97 4.23 3.11
C PHE A 75 -0.22 2.89 3.10
N GLN A 76 -0.99 1.81 3.00
CA GLN A 76 -0.48 0.50 2.62
C GLN A 76 -0.54 0.44 1.10
N MET A 77 0.61 0.66 0.45
CA MET A 77 0.63 0.64 -1.01
C MET A 77 0.67 -0.77 -1.53
N ASP A 78 -0.36 -1.16 -2.29
CA ASP A 78 -0.30 -2.35 -3.12
C ASP A 78 0.48 -2.05 -4.40
N LEU A 79 1.64 -2.69 -4.51
CA LEU A 79 2.60 -2.41 -5.58
C LEU A 79 2.11 -2.87 -6.96
N TYR A 80 1.43 -4.02 -7.00
CA TYR A 80 0.85 -4.56 -8.23
C TYR A 80 -0.31 -3.70 -8.73
N TRP A 81 -1.21 -3.29 -7.83
CA TRP A 81 -2.36 -2.49 -8.24
C TRP A 81 -2.00 -1.06 -8.66
N VAL A 82 -0.90 -0.48 -8.14
CA VAL A 82 -0.37 0.80 -8.68
C VAL A 82 0.04 0.62 -10.14
N VAL A 83 0.80 -0.45 -10.45
CA VAL A 83 1.22 -0.75 -11.84
C VAL A 83 0.02 -1.06 -12.73
N ARG A 84 -0.98 -1.81 -12.22
CA ARG A 84 -2.23 -2.06 -12.94
C ARG A 84 -3.06 -0.79 -13.17
N GLY A 85 -2.95 0.18 -12.27
CA GLY A 85 -3.48 1.53 -12.41
C GLY A 85 -2.66 2.42 -13.36
N GLN A 86 -1.67 1.85 -14.08
CA GLN A 86 -0.80 2.55 -15.03
C GLN A 86 0.04 3.66 -14.38
N ASN A 87 0.46 3.44 -13.15
CA ASN A 87 1.29 4.37 -12.39
C ASN A 87 2.58 3.70 -11.90
N SER A 88 3.52 4.52 -11.44
CA SER A 88 4.80 4.10 -10.90
C SER A 88 4.80 4.23 -9.37
N PRO A 89 5.03 3.15 -8.61
CA PRO A 89 5.22 3.25 -7.17
C PRO A 89 6.34 4.21 -6.78
N VAL A 90 7.45 4.21 -7.51
CA VAL A 90 8.60 5.07 -7.23
C VAL A 90 8.28 6.55 -7.40
N ASP A 91 7.47 6.89 -8.42
CA ASP A 91 7.04 8.28 -8.62
C ASP A 91 6.15 8.76 -7.47
N TYR A 92 5.28 7.88 -6.96
CA TYR A 92 4.48 8.16 -5.77
C TYR A 92 5.33 8.32 -4.50
N PHE A 93 6.39 7.53 -4.33
CA PHE A 93 7.32 7.70 -3.19
C PHE A 93 8.02 9.06 -3.23
N ASN A 94 8.42 9.49 -4.42
CA ASN A 94 9.07 10.79 -4.62
C ASN A 94 8.08 11.96 -4.43
N LYS A 95 6.84 11.79 -4.88
CA LYS A 95 5.79 12.81 -4.75
C LYS A 95 5.27 12.95 -3.32
N TYR A 96 5.16 11.83 -2.60
CA TYR A 96 4.59 11.75 -1.24
C TYR A 96 5.51 10.98 -0.28
N PRO A 97 6.72 11.49 0.02
CA PRO A 97 7.69 10.78 0.83
C PRO A 97 7.17 10.51 2.25
N GLY A 98 7.46 9.30 2.76
CA GLY A 98 7.09 8.91 4.12
C GLY A 98 5.65 8.47 4.33
N ARG A 99 4.80 8.53 3.28
CA ARG A 99 3.37 8.21 3.41
C ARG A 99 3.07 6.71 3.36
N PHE A 100 3.98 5.87 2.84
CA PHE A 100 3.74 4.46 2.52
C PHE A 100 4.43 3.55 3.54
N GLN A 101 3.82 3.40 4.73
CA GLN A 101 4.45 2.67 5.85
C GLN A 101 4.42 1.16 5.69
N ILE A 102 3.54 0.64 4.86
CA ILE A 102 3.44 -0.80 4.56
C ILE A 102 3.44 -0.98 3.05
N PHE A 103 4.29 -1.87 2.55
CA PHE A 103 4.14 -2.39 1.20
C PHE A 103 3.27 -3.64 1.23
N HIS A 104 2.22 -3.64 0.44
CA HIS A 104 1.47 -4.83 0.08
C HIS A 104 2.12 -5.40 -1.18
N VAL A 105 2.92 -6.42 -0.96
CA VAL A 105 3.77 -7.03 -1.98
C VAL A 105 2.97 -8.08 -2.70
N LYS A 106 2.52 -7.74 -3.88
CA LYS A 106 1.68 -8.55 -4.74
C LYS A 106 2.23 -8.54 -6.17
N ASP A 107 2.03 -9.64 -6.88
CA ASP A 107 2.29 -9.76 -8.31
C ASP A 107 1.05 -10.35 -9.01
N HIS A 108 1.16 -10.66 -10.29
CA HIS A 108 0.07 -11.29 -11.05
C HIS A 108 -0.25 -12.70 -10.53
N ARG A 109 0.77 -13.43 -10.11
CA ARG A 109 0.73 -14.74 -9.47
C ARG A 109 1.77 -14.78 -8.35
N GLU A 110 2.72 -15.71 -8.41
CA GLU A 110 3.86 -15.77 -7.48
C GLU A 110 4.70 -14.50 -7.56
N ILE A 111 5.13 -14.01 -6.41
CA ILE A 111 5.87 -12.74 -6.30
C ILE A 111 7.19 -12.83 -7.07
N GLY A 112 7.43 -11.86 -7.96
CA GLY A 112 8.65 -11.74 -8.75
C GLY A 112 8.61 -12.44 -10.11
N GLN A 113 7.62 -13.28 -10.40
CA GLN A 113 7.58 -14.05 -11.63
C GLN A 113 7.12 -13.27 -12.86
N SER A 114 6.21 -12.30 -12.70
CA SER A 114 5.64 -11.60 -13.86
C SER A 114 6.60 -10.62 -14.52
N GLY A 115 7.57 -10.11 -13.80
CA GLY A 115 8.44 -9.02 -14.25
C GLY A 115 7.73 -7.66 -14.42
N MET A 116 6.43 -7.55 -14.08
CA MET A 116 5.63 -6.34 -14.28
C MET A 116 5.86 -5.28 -13.22
N VAL A 117 6.10 -5.68 -11.97
CA VAL A 117 6.05 -4.77 -10.82
C VAL A 117 7.34 -3.98 -10.65
N GLY A 118 8.48 -4.47 -11.11
CA GLY A 118 9.78 -3.78 -10.98
C GLY A 118 10.24 -3.67 -9.53
N PHE A 119 10.17 -4.76 -8.77
CA PHE A 119 10.46 -4.82 -7.34
C PHE A 119 11.84 -4.26 -6.96
N ASP A 120 12.85 -4.43 -7.82
CA ASP A 120 14.20 -3.93 -7.54
C ASP A 120 14.24 -2.40 -7.38
N ALA A 121 13.59 -1.65 -8.28
CA ALA A 121 13.48 -0.21 -8.19
C ALA A 121 12.65 0.22 -6.98
N ILE A 122 11.56 -0.50 -6.70
CA ILE A 122 10.65 -0.22 -5.59
C ILE A 122 11.38 -0.38 -4.25
N PHE A 123 12.00 -1.52 -4.01
CA PHE A 123 12.68 -1.81 -2.74
C PHE A 123 13.92 -0.95 -2.50
N LYS A 124 14.64 -0.55 -3.55
CA LYS A 124 15.74 0.44 -3.45
C LYS A 124 15.25 1.81 -2.94
N ASN A 125 13.98 2.15 -3.20
CA ASN A 125 13.34 3.39 -2.76
C ASN A 125 12.47 3.25 -1.49
N ALA A 126 12.50 2.10 -0.82
CA ALA A 126 11.69 1.82 0.38
C ALA A 126 11.89 2.84 1.51
N LYS A 127 13.12 3.41 1.65
CA LYS A 127 13.39 4.47 2.62
C LYS A 127 12.63 5.76 2.31
N THR A 128 12.58 6.17 1.05
CA THR A 128 11.80 7.34 0.59
C THR A 128 10.31 7.14 0.83
N ALA A 129 9.82 5.94 0.55
CA ALA A 129 8.43 5.56 0.82
C ALA A 129 8.06 5.62 2.32
N GLY A 130 9.02 5.36 3.21
CA GLY A 130 8.82 5.32 4.67
C GLY A 130 8.38 3.96 5.20
N VAL A 131 8.75 2.88 4.50
CA VAL A 131 8.32 1.51 4.80
C VAL A 131 8.81 1.03 6.16
N ASN A 132 7.93 0.37 6.89
CA ASN A 132 8.19 -0.31 8.16
C ASN A 132 7.90 -1.82 8.08
N TYR A 133 6.92 -2.23 7.26
CA TYR A 133 6.48 -3.62 7.14
C TYR A 133 6.19 -4.00 5.69
N LEU A 134 6.30 -5.29 5.41
CA LEU A 134 5.86 -5.92 4.18
C LEU A 134 4.71 -6.89 4.50
N VAL A 135 3.71 -6.92 3.64
CA VAL A 135 2.63 -7.91 3.64
C VAL A 135 2.63 -8.54 2.26
N ALA A 136 2.86 -9.83 2.17
CA ALA A 136 2.82 -10.58 0.92
C ALA A 136 1.41 -11.13 0.67
N GLU A 137 0.93 -10.98 -0.54
CA GLU A 137 -0.34 -11.55 -0.98
C GLU A 137 -0.19 -12.27 -2.31
N ILE A 138 -0.73 -13.49 -2.37
CA ILE A 138 -0.83 -14.28 -3.59
C ILE A 138 -2.30 -14.67 -3.77
N GLU A 139 -2.96 -14.15 -4.81
CA GLU A 139 -4.37 -14.44 -5.11
C GLU A 139 -4.56 -15.47 -6.23
N LYS A 140 -3.55 -15.64 -7.07
CA LYS A 140 -3.58 -16.55 -8.22
C LYS A 140 -2.31 -17.39 -8.21
N TYR A 141 -2.46 -18.65 -8.52
CA TYR A 141 -1.41 -19.64 -8.41
C TYR A 141 -1.13 -20.27 -9.77
N SER A 142 0.14 -20.49 -10.10
CA SER A 142 0.56 -21.31 -11.25
C SER A 142 0.93 -22.74 -10.87
N VAL A 143 1.15 -22.96 -9.57
CA VAL A 143 1.49 -24.23 -8.92
C VAL A 143 0.54 -24.46 -7.72
N PRO A 144 0.59 -25.59 -7.01
CA PRO A 144 -0.17 -25.76 -5.76
C PRO A 144 0.05 -24.63 -4.76
N VAL A 145 -0.97 -24.31 -3.94
CA VAL A 145 -0.99 -23.10 -3.07
C VAL A 145 0.24 -23.06 -2.15
N GLU A 146 0.59 -24.16 -1.53
CA GLU A 146 1.73 -24.27 -0.62
C GLU A 146 3.04 -23.94 -1.34
N GLU A 147 3.25 -24.52 -2.51
CA GLU A 147 4.43 -24.31 -3.36
C GLU A 147 4.48 -22.84 -3.85
N SER A 148 3.35 -22.27 -4.24
CA SER A 148 3.23 -20.86 -4.65
C SER A 148 3.64 -19.88 -3.53
N VAL A 149 3.26 -20.19 -2.29
CA VAL A 149 3.65 -19.41 -1.11
C VAL A 149 5.15 -19.56 -0.83
N GLU A 150 5.69 -20.77 -0.92
CA GLU A 150 7.12 -21.03 -0.74
C GLU A 150 7.95 -20.32 -1.79
N GLU A 151 7.62 -20.43 -3.08
CA GLU A 151 8.31 -19.71 -4.17
C GLU A 151 8.30 -18.20 -3.98
N SER A 152 7.16 -17.63 -3.57
CA SER A 152 7.04 -16.20 -3.31
C SER A 152 7.87 -15.75 -2.11
N LEU A 153 7.93 -16.56 -1.05
CA LEU A 153 8.78 -16.32 0.12
C LEU A 153 10.26 -16.40 -0.26
N ASP A 154 10.65 -17.44 -0.99
CA ASP A 154 12.01 -17.64 -1.44
C ASP A 154 12.50 -16.48 -2.30
N TYR A 155 11.64 -15.98 -3.19
CA TYR A 155 11.96 -14.77 -3.95
C TYR A 155 12.27 -13.59 -3.04
N LEU A 156 11.42 -13.31 -2.05
CA LEU A 156 11.61 -12.17 -1.15
C LEU A 156 12.84 -12.34 -0.23
N LEU A 157 13.14 -13.55 0.20
CA LEU A 157 14.30 -13.84 1.07
C LEU A 157 15.64 -13.76 0.31
N ASN A 158 15.66 -14.12 -0.98
CA ASN A 158 16.86 -14.21 -1.78
C ASN A 158 17.11 -12.99 -2.69
N ALA A 159 16.12 -12.12 -2.88
CA ALA A 159 16.27 -10.92 -3.68
C ALA A 159 17.26 -9.93 -3.02
N PRO A 160 18.37 -9.55 -3.69
CA PRO A 160 19.46 -8.78 -3.07
C PRO A 160 19.05 -7.33 -2.71
N PHE A 161 17.91 -6.88 -3.18
CA PHE A 161 17.35 -5.56 -2.92
C PHE A 161 16.30 -5.54 -1.80
N VAL A 162 15.88 -6.71 -1.32
CA VAL A 162 14.94 -6.84 -0.18
C VAL A 162 15.75 -6.96 1.10
N LYS A 163 15.43 -6.14 2.10
CA LYS A 163 16.08 -6.19 3.41
C LYS A 163 15.37 -7.17 4.33
N SER A 164 16.13 -7.78 5.23
CA SER A 164 15.58 -8.66 6.27
C SER A 164 14.66 -7.95 7.27
N SER A 165 14.73 -6.62 7.39
CA SER A 165 13.83 -5.81 8.21
C SER A 165 13.76 -4.38 7.70
N TYR A 166 12.56 -3.78 7.80
CA TYR A 166 12.27 -2.37 7.55
C TYR A 166 11.80 -1.65 8.83
N ALA A 167 11.61 -2.39 9.93
CA ALA A 167 11.19 -1.82 11.20
C ALA A 167 12.22 -0.77 11.69
N LYS A 168 11.68 0.36 12.21
CA LYS A 168 12.46 1.43 12.84
C LYS A 168 12.57 1.20 14.34
#